data_f4817cc598880c9533385cff3e44a85c
#
_entry.id   f4817cc598880c9533385cff3e44a85c
#
_cell.length_a   1.000
_cell.length_b   1.000
_cell.length_c   1.000
_cell.angle_alpha   90.00
_cell.angle_beta   90.00
_cell.angle_gamma   90.00
#
_symmetry.space_group_name_H-M   'P 1'
#
loop_
_entity.id
_entity.type
_entity.pdbx_description
1 polymer ?
#
loop_
_entity_poly.entity_id
_entity_poly.type
_entity_poly.pdbx_seq_one_letter_code
_entity_poly.pdbx_strand_id
1 'polypeptide(L)'
;TNESQVFTILEMKNGVTGTFCVNGDSVINDQAVFTIYGKKGILKLVDPNNFGGDVVYIPGVKDWTQQTVPEVLHYGFDYSENSRGLGPSEMAEAIAEGRPNRANAKMAYHVLDTIDQIMKSAETGAFEKVPSTCERPEAMPNS
;
A
#
# COMPACT_ATOMS: atom_id res chain seq x y z
N THR A 1 -23.24 9.45 -9.78
CA THR A 1 -22.11 9.05 -10.64
C THR A 1 -20.92 8.81 -9.73
N ASN A 2 -20.25 7.66 -9.86
CA ASN A 2 -19.04 7.39 -9.13
C ASN A 2 -17.88 8.15 -9.77
N GLU A 3 -16.94 8.61 -8.95
CA GLU A 3 -15.70 9.22 -9.44
C GLU A 3 -14.86 8.15 -10.14
N SER A 4 -14.45 8.41 -11.38
CA SER A 4 -13.61 7.50 -12.16
C SER A 4 -12.12 7.84 -12.09
N GLN A 5 -11.80 9.06 -11.65
CA GLN A 5 -10.42 9.53 -11.53
C GLN A 5 -10.23 10.28 -10.20
N VAL A 6 -9.21 9.87 -9.45
CA VAL A 6 -8.83 10.52 -8.18
C VAL A 6 -7.34 10.75 -8.14
N PHE A 7 -6.91 11.97 -7.87
CA PHE A 7 -5.54 12.36 -7.60
C PHE A 7 -5.47 13.00 -6.22
N THR A 8 -4.67 12.44 -5.34
CA THR A 8 -4.64 12.84 -3.93
C THR A 8 -3.23 13.06 -3.44
N ILE A 9 -3.04 14.06 -2.59
CA ILE A 9 -1.83 14.24 -1.78
C ILE A 9 -2.17 13.82 -0.35
N LEU A 10 -1.34 12.97 0.24
CA LEU A 10 -1.47 12.47 1.59
C LEU A 10 -0.32 13.00 2.44
N GLU A 11 -0.65 13.62 3.57
CA GLU A 11 0.32 14.00 4.59
C GLU A 11 0.19 13.08 5.80
N MET A 12 1.26 12.36 6.11
CA MET A 12 1.29 11.41 7.21
C MET A 12 1.71 12.10 8.52
N LYS A 13 1.24 11.60 9.67
CA LYS A 13 1.57 12.15 11.00
C LYS A 13 3.06 12.24 11.29
N ASN A 14 3.88 11.41 10.66
CA ASN A 14 5.33 11.39 10.79
C ASN A 14 6.06 12.32 9.80
N GLY A 15 5.33 13.14 9.04
CA GLY A 15 5.87 14.08 8.06
C GLY A 15 6.20 13.48 6.68
N VAL A 16 5.88 12.22 6.45
CA VAL A 16 6.00 11.63 5.11
C VAL A 16 4.84 12.12 4.26
N THR A 17 5.14 12.50 3.02
CA THR A 17 4.13 12.88 2.03
C THR A 17 4.03 11.81 0.96
N GLY A 18 2.83 11.50 0.54
CA GLY A 18 2.56 10.55 -0.53
C GLY A 18 1.56 11.11 -1.55
N THR A 19 1.53 10.51 -2.71
CA THR A 19 0.51 10.72 -3.72
C THR A 19 -0.22 9.41 -3.98
N PHE A 20 -1.51 9.49 -4.20
CA PHE A 20 -2.34 8.37 -4.58
C PHE A 20 -3.13 8.75 -5.83
N CYS A 21 -3.05 7.90 -6.84
CA CYS A 21 -3.73 8.11 -8.12
C CYS A 21 -4.52 6.86 -8.48
N VAL A 22 -5.78 7.06 -8.81
CA VAL A 22 -6.66 6.03 -9.38
C VAL A 22 -7.27 6.59 -10.66
N ASN A 23 -7.25 5.79 -11.71
CA ASN A 23 -7.89 6.09 -12.97
C ASN A 23 -8.66 4.85 -13.45
N GLY A 24 -9.96 4.84 -13.23
CA GLY A 24 -10.87 3.76 -13.63
C GLY A 24 -11.28 3.77 -15.10
N ASP A 25 -11.04 4.88 -15.80
CA ASP A 25 -11.39 5.04 -17.23
C ASP A 25 -10.25 4.64 -18.17
N SER A 26 -9.10 4.26 -17.64
CA SER A 26 -7.98 3.82 -18.45
C SER A 26 -8.30 2.50 -19.14
N VAL A 27 -8.12 2.47 -20.46
CA VAL A 27 -8.27 1.26 -21.27
C VAL A 27 -6.97 0.45 -21.33
N ILE A 28 -5.88 0.99 -20.81
CA ILE A 28 -4.57 0.33 -20.72
C ILE A 28 -4.42 -0.15 -19.28
N ASN A 29 -4.26 -1.45 -19.14
CA ASN A 29 -3.93 -2.04 -17.85
C ASN A 29 -2.42 -1.90 -17.63
N ASP A 30 -2.00 -0.76 -17.10
CA ASP A 30 -0.65 -0.59 -16.59
C ASP A 30 -0.59 -1.11 -15.15
N GLN A 31 0.56 -1.64 -14.77
CA GLN A 31 0.71 -2.21 -13.43
C GLN A 31 0.58 -1.11 -12.37
N ALA A 32 -0.17 -1.41 -11.32
CA ALA A 32 -0.20 -0.57 -10.14
C ALA A 32 1.23 -0.42 -9.59
N VAL A 33 1.71 0.82 -9.51
CA VAL A 33 3.06 1.12 -9.05
C VAL A 33 2.98 1.65 -7.62
N PHE A 34 3.60 0.93 -6.68
CA PHE A 34 3.79 1.44 -5.34
C PHE A 34 5.29 1.65 -5.09
N THR A 35 5.71 2.90 -5.01
CA THR A 35 7.12 3.26 -4.87
C THR A 35 7.34 4.11 -3.63
N ILE A 36 8.37 3.78 -2.85
CA ILE A 36 8.80 4.55 -1.68
C ILE A 36 10.13 5.21 -2.00
N TYR A 37 10.18 6.53 -1.92
CA TYR A 37 11.39 7.33 -2.10
C TYR A 37 11.98 7.69 -0.74
N GLY A 38 13.17 7.20 -0.47
CA GLY A 38 13.88 7.43 0.78
C GLY A 38 15.26 8.04 0.58
N LYS A 39 15.85 8.57 1.65
CA LYS A 39 17.20 9.17 1.62
C LYS A 39 18.31 8.18 1.23
N LYS A 40 18.09 6.88 1.42
CA LYS A 40 19.08 5.83 1.12
C LYS A 40 18.87 5.18 -0.23
N GLY A 41 17.72 5.41 -0.87
CA GLY A 41 17.36 4.79 -2.15
C GLY A 41 15.86 4.70 -2.33
N ILE A 42 15.44 3.93 -3.29
CA ILE A 42 14.05 3.74 -3.70
C ILE A 42 13.67 2.28 -3.50
N LEU A 43 12.47 2.04 -2.99
CA LEU A 43 11.84 0.72 -2.99
C LEU A 43 10.69 0.73 -3.98
N LYS A 44 10.73 -0.17 -4.94
CA LYS A 44 9.57 -0.49 -5.79
C LYS A 44 8.93 -1.75 -5.23
N LEU A 45 7.68 -1.62 -4.83
CA LEU A 45 6.92 -2.70 -4.24
C LEU A 45 6.14 -3.47 -5.32
N VAL A 46 5.68 -4.63 -4.96
CA VAL A 46 4.85 -5.49 -5.83
C VAL A 46 3.47 -4.87 -6.08
N ASP A 47 2.76 -5.39 -7.06
CA ASP A 47 1.35 -5.07 -7.29
C ASP A 47 0.54 -5.34 -6.01
N PRO A 48 -0.12 -4.33 -5.41
CA PRO A 48 -0.88 -4.50 -4.18
C PRO A 48 -2.10 -5.43 -4.31
N ASN A 49 -2.45 -5.84 -5.53
CA ASN A 49 -3.48 -6.84 -5.77
C ASN A 49 -2.98 -8.29 -5.53
N ASN A 50 -1.68 -8.47 -5.30
CA ASN A 50 -1.05 -9.74 -4.99
C ASN A 50 -0.47 -9.72 -3.58
N PHE A 51 -0.31 -10.91 -2.98
CA PHE A 51 0.26 -11.04 -1.63
C PHE A 51 1.76 -11.33 -1.63
N GLY A 52 2.36 -11.54 -2.77
CA GLY A 52 3.78 -11.85 -2.92
C GLY A 52 4.37 -11.22 -4.16
N GLY A 53 5.62 -11.52 -4.39
CA GLY A 53 6.42 -11.01 -5.49
C GLY A 53 7.68 -10.29 -5.00
N ASP A 54 8.53 -9.89 -5.92
CA ASP A 54 9.81 -9.27 -5.62
C ASP A 54 9.67 -7.78 -5.30
N VAL A 55 10.39 -7.34 -4.28
CA VAL A 55 10.62 -5.93 -4.00
C VAL A 55 11.96 -5.53 -4.59
N VAL A 56 11.98 -4.46 -5.37
CA VAL A 56 13.23 -3.97 -5.97
C VAL A 56 13.75 -2.78 -5.16
N TYR A 57 14.95 -2.92 -4.63
CA TYR A 57 15.69 -1.83 -4.00
C TYR A 57 16.65 -1.20 -4.99
N ILE A 58 16.60 0.10 -5.15
CA ILE A 58 17.52 0.88 -5.97
C ILE A 58 18.33 1.76 -5.01
N PRO A 59 19.61 1.43 -4.76
CA PRO A 59 20.45 2.22 -3.86
C PRO A 59 20.59 3.66 -4.30
N GLY A 60 20.62 4.58 -3.35
CA GLY A 60 20.91 5.98 -3.61
C GLY A 60 22.35 6.19 -4.04
N VAL A 61 22.60 7.12 -4.95
CA VAL A 61 23.93 7.52 -5.38
C VAL A 61 24.34 8.84 -4.73
N LYS A 62 25.65 9.05 -4.56
CA LYS A 62 26.19 10.31 -4.03
C LYS A 62 26.25 11.40 -5.08
N ASP A 63 26.33 11.00 -6.33
CA ASP A 63 26.46 11.86 -7.48
C ASP A 63 25.54 11.36 -8.60
N TRP A 64 24.80 12.26 -9.24
CA TRP A 64 23.85 11.95 -10.30
C TRP A 64 24.47 11.31 -11.54
N THR A 65 25.80 11.37 -11.70
CA THR A 65 26.54 10.70 -12.77
C THR A 65 26.80 9.22 -12.49
N GLN A 66 26.62 8.78 -11.23
CA GLN A 66 26.81 7.39 -10.84
C GLN A 66 25.60 6.54 -11.28
N GLN A 67 25.90 5.37 -11.82
CA GLN A 67 24.89 4.36 -12.08
C GLN A 67 24.70 3.48 -10.84
N THR A 68 23.47 3.10 -10.59
CA THR A 68 23.13 2.16 -9.54
C THR A 68 22.58 0.88 -10.15
N VAL A 69 22.89 -0.24 -9.51
CA VAL A 69 22.35 -1.55 -9.89
C VAL A 69 21.20 -1.86 -8.94
N PRO A 70 19.99 -2.06 -9.47
CA PRO A 70 18.87 -2.50 -8.65
C PRO A 70 19.13 -3.88 -8.02
N GLU A 71 18.73 -4.05 -6.79
CA GLU A 71 18.79 -5.30 -6.05
C GLU A 71 17.38 -5.86 -5.90
N VAL A 72 17.20 -7.13 -6.23
CA VAL A 72 15.93 -7.82 -6.00
C VAL A 72 15.95 -8.42 -4.61
N LEU A 73 15.00 -8.01 -3.78
CA LEU A 73 14.80 -8.53 -2.45
C LEU A 73 13.73 -9.62 -2.50
N HIS A 74 14.14 -10.86 -2.36
CA HIS A 74 13.22 -11.99 -2.31
C HIS A 74 12.66 -12.13 -0.89
N TYR A 75 11.35 -12.13 -0.78
CA TYR A 75 10.65 -12.41 0.48
C TYR A 75 10.17 -13.86 0.48
N GLY A 76 10.18 -14.48 1.66
CA GLY A 76 9.79 -15.87 1.85
C GLY A 76 8.29 -16.16 1.63
N PHE A 77 7.53 -15.20 1.13
CA PHE A 77 6.11 -15.39 0.80
C PHE A 77 5.96 -15.45 -0.72
N ASP A 78 5.68 -16.63 -1.23
CA ASP A 78 5.46 -16.86 -2.65
C ASP A 78 3.95 -16.95 -2.98
N TYR A 79 3.21 -15.94 -2.57
CA TYR A 79 1.79 -15.77 -2.94
C TYR A 79 1.63 -14.78 -4.08
N SER A 80 2.51 -14.86 -5.09
CA SER A 80 2.51 -13.97 -6.26
C SER A 80 1.33 -14.21 -7.19
N GLU A 81 0.70 -15.37 -7.10
CA GLU A 81 -0.55 -15.66 -7.81
C GLU A 81 -1.75 -15.10 -7.04
N ASN A 82 -2.89 -15.05 -7.70
CA ASN A 82 -4.11 -14.48 -7.16
C ASN A 82 -4.71 -15.33 -6.02
N SER A 83 -4.08 -15.25 -4.84
CA SER A 83 -4.40 -16.07 -3.66
C SER A 83 -5.57 -15.50 -2.85
N ARG A 84 -6.75 -15.38 -3.48
CA ARG A 84 -7.95 -14.78 -2.85
C ARG A 84 -8.44 -15.50 -1.58
N GLY A 85 -8.10 -16.77 -1.41
CA GLY A 85 -8.43 -17.53 -0.20
C GLY A 85 -7.55 -17.24 1.02
N LEU A 86 -6.44 -16.52 0.86
CA LEU A 86 -5.47 -16.27 1.93
C LEU A 86 -6.08 -15.48 3.11
N GLY A 87 -6.87 -14.45 2.83
CA GLY A 87 -7.54 -13.65 3.88
C GLY A 87 -8.50 -14.47 4.75
N PRO A 88 -9.46 -15.23 4.18
CA PRO A 88 -10.31 -16.13 4.94
C PRO A 88 -9.55 -17.22 5.69
N SER A 89 -8.48 -17.77 5.12
CA SER A 89 -7.63 -18.77 5.78
C SER A 89 -6.93 -18.19 7.02
N GLU A 90 -6.33 -17.01 6.88
CA GLU A 90 -5.69 -16.29 7.99
C GLU A 90 -6.69 -15.93 9.09
N MET A 91 -7.91 -15.54 8.71
CA MET A 91 -8.98 -15.26 9.68
C MET A 91 -9.38 -16.53 10.47
N ALA A 92 -9.51 -17.68 9.81
CA ALA A 92 -9.84 -18.94 10.47
C ALA A 92 -8.73 -19.35 11.46
N GLU A 93 -7.47 -19.21 11.07
CA GLU A 93 -6.32 -19.45 11.95
C GLU A 93 -6.30 -18.51 13.14
N ALA A 94 -6.51 -17.22 12.92
CA ALA A 94 -6.59 -16.22 13.99
C ALA A 94 -7.70 -16.54 15.02
N ILE A 95 -8.86 -17.00 14.56
CA ILE A 95 -9.94 -17.44 15.43
C ILE A 95 -9.53 -18.67 16.26
N ALA A 96 -8.89 -19.65 15.62
CA ALA A 96 -8.43 -20.86 16.31
C ALA A 96 -7.36 -20.56 17.38
N GLU A 97 -6.50 -19.58 17.13
CA GLU A 97 -5.43 -19.14 18.02
C GLU A 97 -5.88 -18.08 19.06
N GLY A 98 -7.08 -17.56 18.95
CA GLY A 98 -7.60 -16.51 19.83
C GLY A 98 -6.90 -15.16 19.69
N ARG A 99 -6.35 -14.85 18.54
CA ARG A 99 -5.68 -13.58 18.20
C ARG A 99 -6.50 -12.74 17.21
N PRO A 100 -6.25 -11.44 17.09
CA PRO A 100 -6.83 -10.63 16.03
C PRO A 100 -6.33 -11.11 14.65
N ASN A 101 -7.23 -11.11 13.66
CA ASN A 101 -6.82 -11.31 12.27
C ASN A 101 -6.16 -10.05 11.70
N ARG A 102 -5.24 -10.22 10.76
CA ARG A 102 -4.43 -9.14 10.21
C ARG A 102 -5.26 -8.15 9.41
N ALA A 103 -6.05 -8.63 8.46
CA ALA A 103 -6.99 -7.80 7.69
C ALA A 103 -8.29 -7.62 8.49
N ASN A 104 -8.26 -6.79 9.52
CA ASN A 104 -9.36 -6.62 10.47
C ASN A 104 -10.28 -5.42 10.15
N ALA A 105 -11.43 -5.38 10.80
CA ALA A 105 -12.43 -4.34 10.60
C ALA A 105 -11.92 -2.91 10.91
N LYS A 106 -10.98 -2.74 11.86
CA LYS A 106 -10.42 -1.42 12.17
C LYS A 106 -9.57 -0.89 11.01
N MET A 107 -8.80 -1.76 10.35
CA MET A 107 -8.04 -1.41 9.16
C MET A 107 -8.98 -1.06 8.01
N ALA A 108 -10.00 -1.88 7.76
CA ALA A 108 -10.99 -1.63 6.72
C ALA A 108 -11.73 -0.30 6.95
N TYR A 109 -12.12 -0.03 8.20
CA TYR A 109 -12.74 1.24 8.57
C TYR A 109 -11.81 2.43 8.33
N HIS A 110 -10.53 2.33 8.70
CA HIS A 110 -9.55 3.40 8.47
C HIS A 110 -9.35 3.69 6.98
N VAL A 111 -9.34 2.66 6.14
CA VAL A 111 -9.27 2.83 4.68
C VAL A 111 -10.51 3.55 4.16
N LEU A 112 -11.71 3.14 4.59
CA LEU A 112 -12.96 3.78 4.18
C LEU A 112 -13.03 5.24 4.63
N ASP A 113 -12.70 5.53 5.89
CA ASP A 113 -12.64 6.89 6.43
C ASP A 113 -11.64 7.76 5.65
N THR A 114 -10.49 7.19 5.26
CA THR A 114 -9.52 7.89 4.40
C THR A 114 -10.13 8.24 3.05
N ILE A 115 -10.86 7.34 2.42
CA ILE A 115 -11.55 7.57 1.15
C ILE A 115 -12.60 8.69 1.30
N ASP A 116 -13.40 8.65 2.36
CA ASP A 116 -14.40 9.68 2.64
C ASP A 116 -13.76 11.07 2.80
N GLN A 117 -12.62 11.16 3.51
CA GLN A 117 -11.92 12.44 3.66
C GLN A 117 -11.26 12.91 2.35
N ILE A 118 -10.83 12.01 1.47
CA ILE A 118 -10.35 12.35 0.12
C ILE A 118 -11.49 12.98 -0.69
N MET A 119 -12.66 12.38 -0.68
CA MET A 119 -13.83 12.90 -1.39
C MET A 119 -14.25 14.26 -0.85
N LYS A 120 -14.31 14.41 0.47
CA LYS A 120 -14.61 15.68 1.12
C LYS A 120 -13.56 16.76 0.81
N SER A 121 -12.27 16.41 0.78
CA SER A 121 -11.20 17.33 0.38
C SER A 121 -11.39 17.84 -1.06
N ALA A 122 -11.84 16.99 -1.97
CA ALA A 122 -12.15 17.37 -3.34
C ALA A 122 -13.34 18.35 -3.41
N GLU A 123 -14.36 18.17 -2.57
CA GLU A 123 -15.53 19.07 -2.49
C GLU A 123 -15.18 20.42 -1.87
N THR A 124 -14.37 20.42 -0.80
CA THR A 124 -14.06 21.64 -0.03
C THR A 124 -12.89 22.42 -0.62
N GLY A 125 -12.04 21.79 -1.45
CA GLY A 125 -10.79 22.33 -1.95
C GLY A 125 -9.72 22.55 -0.87
N ALA A 126 -9.83 21.84 0.27
CA ALA A 126 -8.93 21.96 1.42
C ALA A 126 -8.44 20.59 1.88
N PHE A 127 -7.32 20.56 2.64
CA PHE A 127 -6.89 19.35 3.32
C PHE A 127 -7.90 18.97 4.40
N GLU A 128 -8.32 17.72 4.37
CA GLU A 128 -9.20 17.15 5.39
C GLU A 128 -8.42 16.17 6.29
N LYS A 129 -8.74 16.20 7.56
CA LYS A 129 -8.08 15.34 8.55
C LYS A 129 -8.78 13.99 8.62
N VAL A 130 -8.03 12.90 8.49
CA VAL A 130 -8.54 11.56 8.74
C VAL A 130 -8.60 11.32 10.25
N PRO A 131 -9.80 11.23 10.87
CA PRO A 131 -9.94 11.09 12.31
C PRO A 131 -9.61 9.68 12.84
N SER A 132 -9.86 8.66 12.04
CA SER A 132 -9.58 7.27 12.43
C SER A 132 -8.08 6.95 12.45
N THR A 133 -7.75 5.89 13.16
CA THR A 133 -6.41 5.30 13.18
C THR A 133 -6.52 3.79 13.21
N CYS A 134 -5.54 3.10 12.64
CA CYS A 134 -5.36 1.67 12.84
C CYS A 134 -3.91 1.36 13.20
N GLU A 135 -3.72 0.30 13.95
CA GLU A 135 -2.38 -0.22 14.23
C GLU A 135 -1.93 -1.12 13.08
N ARG A 136 -0.63 -1.11 12.83
CA ARG A 136 -0.04 -2.03 11.86
C ARG A 136 -0.16 -3.46 12.40
N PRO A 137 -0.76 -4.40 11.65
CA PRO A 137 -0.78 -5.79 12.07
C PRO A 137 0.64 -6.38 12.05
N GLU A 138 0.83 -7.44 12.84
CA GLU A 138 2.07 -8.21 12.76
C GLU A 138 2.25 -8.81 11.38
N ALA A 139 3.51 -8.97 10.97
CA ALA A 139 3.82 -9.65 9.72
C ALA A 139 3.35 -11.10 9.76
N MET A 140 3.02 -11.66 8.60
CA MET A 140 2.80 -13.10 8.52
C MET A 140 4.12 -13.84 8.82
N PRO A 141 4.08 -14.96 9.52
CA PRO A 141 5.28 -15.77 9.72
C PRO A 141 5.80 -16.26 8.36
N ASN A 142 7.11 -16.33 8.23
CA ASN A 142 7.72 -16.97 7.07
C ASN A 142 7.34 -18.46 7.11
N SER A 143 6.81 -18.97 6.01
CA SER A 143 6.51 -20.39 5.84
C SER A 143 7.77 -21.22 5.69
#